data_e0c18dee80f3312d554b716fba5d1679
#
_entry.id   e0c18dee80f3312d554b716fba5d1679
#
_cell.length_a   1.000
_cell.length_b   1.000
_cell.length_c   1.000
_cell.angle_alpha   90.00
_cell.angle_beta   90.00
_cell.angle_gamma   90.00
#
_symmetry.space_group_name_H-M   'P 1'
#
loop_
_entity.id
_entity.type
_entity.pdbx_description
1 polymer ?
#
loop_
_entity_poly.entity_id
_entity_poly.type
_entity_poly.pdbx_seq_one_letter_code
_entity_poly.pdbx_strand_id
1 'polypeptide(L)'
;MRNALKPVLIMLSLLVAADAMAQVPSLAKCTRSANLLACVDADGNAYSVNTAGSTIYLRGFEVAGKRYWAQTSSRYGQLTFFTGIASDGETWVGYNRRVGWTTINRFSSSGGSSARFTCSRIAGC
;
A
#
# COMPACT_ATOMS: atom_id res chain seq x y z
N MET A 1 -2.78 -58.41 44.99
CA MET A 1 -1.99 -57.53 44.11
C MET A 1 -2.96 -56.63 43.36
N ARG A 2 -2.92 -55.37 43.66
CA ARG A 2 -3.76 -54.37 42.95
C ARG A 2 -2.93 -53.71 41.87
N ASN A 3 -3.22 -54.06 40.61
CA ASN A 3 -2.66 -53.37 39.50
C ASN A 3 -3.43 -52.08 39.34
N ALA A 4 -2.85 -50.96 39.78
CA ALA A 4 -3.37 -49.64 39.48
C ALA A 4 -3.07 -49.33 38.03
N LEU A 5 -4.04 -49.49 37.14
CA LEU A 5 -4.01 -48.92 35.80
C LEU A 5 -4.12 -47.41 35.94
N LYS A 6 -3.01 -46.73 35.75
CA LYS A 6 -3.01 -45.27 35.60
C LYS A 6 -3.66 -44.95 34.26
N PRO A 7 -4.72 -44.17 34.24
CA PRO A 7 -5.22 -43.65 32.98
C PRO A 7 -4.18 -42.65 32.43
N VAL A 8 -3.56 -43.00 31.33
CA VAL A 8 -2.79 -42.05 30.53
C VAL A 8 -3.80 -41.10 29.93
N LEU A 9 -3.89 -39.93 30.50
CA LEU A 9 -4.66 -38.83 29.93
C LEU A 9 -3.89 -38.37 28.71
N ILE A 10 -4.26 -38.86 27.55
CA ILE A 10 -3.82 -38.29 26.25
C ILE A 10 -4.54 -36.96 26.12
N MET A 11 -3.87 -35.88 26.49
CA MET A 11 -4.27 -34.55 26.13
C MET A 11 -4.11 -34.42 24.60
N LEU A 12 -5.21 -34.64 23.91
CA LEU A 12 -5.32 -34.29 22.50
C LEU A 12 -5.39 -32.77 22.45
N SER A 13 -4.23 -32.13 22.33
CA SER A 13 -4.14 -30.70 22.02
C SER A 13 -4.70 -30.52 20.62
N LEU A 14 -5.96 -30.11 20.55
CA LEU A 14 -6.52 -29.54 19.33
C LEU A 14 -5.71 -28.30 18.99
N LEU A 15 -4.77 -28.44 18.07
CA LEU A 15 -4.21 -27.34 17.33
C LEU A 15 -5.35 -26.74 16.50
N VAL A 16 -6.02 -25.75 17.05
CA VAL A 16 -6.88 -24.86 16.27
C VAL A 16 -5.92 -24.09 15.37
N ALA A 17 -5.75 -24.56 14.14
CA ALA A 17 -5.16 -23.76 13.09
C ALA A 17 -6.09 -22.56 12.92
N ALA A 18 -5.72 -21.40 13.47
CA ALA A 18 -6.34 -20.15 13.10
C ALA A 18 -5.99 -19.95 11.64
N ASP A 19 -6.94 -20.22 10.75
CA ASP A 19 -6.85 -19.78 9.37
C ASP A 19 -6.70 -18.26 9.42
N ALA A 20 -5.48 -17.80 9.17
CA ALA A 20 -5.22 -16.40 8.90
C ALA A 20 -5.94 -16.09 7.57
N MET A 21 -7.20 -15.68 7.68
CA MET A 21 -7.92 -15.13 6.53
C MET A 21 -7.14 -13.89 6.10
N ALA A 22 -6.42 -14.01 4.97
CA ALA A 22 -5.88 -12.87 4.28
C ALA A 22 -7.06 -11.93 4.03
N GLN A 23 -7.07 -10.77 4.69
CA GLN A 23 -8.10 -9.76 4.47
C GLN A 23 -8.03 -9.41 2.99
N VAL A 24 -9.10 -9.72 2.26
CA VAL A 24 -9.29 -9.21 0.90
C VAL A 24 -9.34 -7.69 1.04
N PRO A 25 -8.40 -6.94 0.43
CA PRO A 25 -8.43 -5.49 0.51
C PRO A 25 -9.81 -5.01 0.04
N SER A 26 -10.44 -4.16 0.83
CA SER A 26 -11.74 -3.60 0.50
C SER A 26 -11.62 -2.84 -0.81
N LEU A 27 -12.43 -3.22 -1.80
CA LEU A 27 -12.42 -2.59 -3.11
C LEU A 27 -12.97 -1.17 -3.00
N ALA A 28 -12.21 -0.21 -3.49
CA ALA A 28 -12.64 1.16 -3.59
C ALA A 28 -13.72 1.31 -4.68
N LYS A 29 -14.72 2.14 -4.43
CA LYS A 29 -15.66 2.57 -5.46
C LYS A 29 -15.11 3.81 -6.14
N CYS A 30 -15.00 3.78 -7.45
CA CYS A 30 -14.42 4.85 -8.23
C CYS A 30 -15.42 5.40 -9.24
N THR A 31 -15.37 6.73 -9.44
CA THR A 31 -16.02 7.43 -10.53
C THR A 31 -14.98 8.07 -11.43
N ARG A 32 -15.20 8.01 -12.71
CA ARG A 32 -14.27 8.57 -13.71
C ARG A 32 -14.99 9.60 -14.56
N SER A 33 -14.36 10.76 -14.76
CA SER A 33 -14.78 11.76 -15.72
C SER A 33 -13.54 12.37 -16.40
N ALA A 34 -13.52 12.44 -17.71
CA ALA A 34 -12.40 13.01 -18.48
C ALA A 34 -11.02 12.59 -17.90
N ASN A 35 -10.30 13.51 -17.30
CA ASN A 35 -8.95 13.33 -16.73
C ASN A 35 -8.95 13.07 -15.23
N LEU A 36 -10.10 12.94 -14.60
CA LEU A 36 -10.25 12.78 -13.15
C LEU A 36 -10.76 11.38 -12.81
N LEU A 37 -10.08 10.71 -11.87
CA LEU A 37 -10.53 9.52 -11.20
C LEU A 37 -10.68 9.83 -9.72
N ALA A 38 -11.86 9.61 -9.15
CA ALA A 38 -12.11 9.79 -7.73
C ALA A 38 -12.61 8.49 -7.10
N CYS A 39 -12.01 8.07 -6.01
CA CYS A 39 -12.27 6.80 -5.36
C CYS A 39 -12.53 6.98 -3.87
N VAL A 40 -13.42 6.15 -3.32
CA VAL A 40 -13.66 6.03 -1.87
C VAL A 40 -13.63 4.55 -1.53
N ASP A 41 -12.86 4.17 -0.53
CA ASP A 41 -12.81 2.80 -0.04
C ASP A 41 -13.88 2.52 1.04
N ALA A 42 -13.95 1.27 1.51
CA ALA A 42 -14.94 0.87 2.52
C ALA A 42 -14.70 1.53 3.89
N ASP A 43 -13.49 1.97 4.19
CA ASP A 43 -13.12 2.65 5.43
C ASP A 43 -13.37 4.17 5.36
N GLY A 44 -13.81 4.68 4.22
CA GLY A 44 -14.08 6.10 3.99
C GLY A 44 -12.85 6.90 3.56
N ASN A 45 -11.69 6.26 3.33
CA ASN A 45 -10.54 6.92 2.74
C ASN A 45 -10.86 7.30 1.30
N ALA A 46 -10.52 8.52 0.92
CA ALA A 46 -10.81 9.05 -0.40
C ALA A 46 -9.52 9.45 -1.11
N TYR A 47 -9.49 9.25 -2.39
CA TYR A 47 -8.38 9.74 -3.21
C TYR A 47 -8.84 10.10 -4.61
N SER A 48 -8.14 11.01 -5.22
CA SER A 48 -8.37 11.42 -6.60
C SER A 48 -7.06 11.50 -7.38
N VAL A 49 -7.16 11.20 -8.65
CA VAL A 49 -6.06 11.26 -9.60
C VAL A 49 -6.50 12.14 -10.77
N ASN A 50 -5.76 13.18 -11.04
CA ASN A 50 -5.97 14.07 -12.19
C ASN A 50 -4.70 14.08 -13.02
N THR A 51 -4.84 13.89 -14.32
CA THR A 51 -3.73 13.88 -15.25
C THR A 51 -3.78 15.10 -16.16
N ALA A 52 -2.68 15.84 -16.22
CA ALA A 52 -2.50 16.99 -17.09
C ALA A 52 -1.16 16.88 -17.83
N GLY A 53 -1.18 16.51 -19.11
CA GLY A 53 0.03 16.25 -19.87
C GLY A 53 0.84 15.09 -19.27
N SER A 54 2.10 15.33 -18.96
CA SER A 54 3.00 14.37 -18.29
C SER A 54 2.98 14.42 -16.78
N THR A 55 2.09 15.22 -16.20
CA THR A 55 1.98 15.41 -14.75
C THR A 55 0.71 14.77 -14.23
N ILE A 56 0.85 14.04 -13.12
CA ILE A 56 -0.24 13.37 -12.41
C ILE A 56 -0.36 14.02 -11.04
N TYR A 57 -1.54 14.54 -10.73
CA TYR A 57 -1.87 15.12 -9.45
C TYR A 57 -2.71 14.13 -8.66
N LEU A 58 -2.20 13.71 -7.51
CA LEU A 58 -2.91 12.82 -6.58
C LEU A 58 -3.25 13.60 -5.33
N ARG A 59 -4.44 13.37 -4.82
CA ARG A 59 -4.89 13.88 -3.53
C ARG A 59 -5.60 12.79 -2.77
N GLY A 60 -5.46 12.80 -1.47
CA GLY A 60 -6.13 11.82 -0.64
C GLY A 60 -6.50 12.35 0.73
N PHE A 61 -7.41 11.62 1.34
CA PHE A 61 -7.83 11.81 2.72
C PHE A 61 -7.85 10.44 3.40
N GLU A 62 -7.17 10.34 4.54
CA GLU A 62 -7.16 9.17 5.40
C GLU A 62 -8.04 9.43 6.63
N VAL A 63 -9.05 8.60 6.85
CA VAL A 63 -9.96 8.72 8.00
C VAL A 63 -9.21 8.51 9.30
N ALA A 64 -8.33 7.51 9.36
CA ALA A 64 -7.43 7.31 10.47
C ALA A 64 -6.45 8.51 10.59
N GLY A 65 -6.56 9.27 11.67
CA GLY A 65 -5.75 10.46 11.89
C GLY A 65 -6.20 11.71 11.16
N LYS A 66 -7.29 11.69 10.41
CA LYS A 66 -7.85 12.83 9.66
C LYS A 66 -6.79 13.55 8.83
N ARG A 67 -6.04 12.80 8.06
CA ARG A 67 -4.87 13.26 7.34
C ARG A 67 -5.20 13.52 5.87
N TYR A 68 -4.97 14.73 5.42
CA TYR A 68 -4.99 15.09 3.99
C TYR A 68 -3.59 15.01 3.43
N TRP A 69 -3.49 14.58 2.17
CA TRP A 69 -2.22 14.56 1.47
C TRP A 69 -2.39 14.91 0.00
N ALA A 70 -1.32 15.39 -0.59
CA ALA A 70 -1.23 15.67 -2.02
C ALA A 70 0.13 15.22 -2.55
N GLN A 71 0.12 14.62 -3.72
CA GLN A 71 1.33 14.19 -4.42
C GLN A 71 1.27 14.63 -5.87
N THR A 72 2.39 15.11 -6.38
CA THR A 72 2.59 15.42 -7.79
C THR A 72 3.63 14.48 -8.35
N SER A 73 3.29 13.83 -9.45
CA SER A 73 4.18 12.93 -10.19
C SER A 73 4.41 13.47 -11.59
N SER A 74 5.65 13.53 -12.02
CA SER A 74 6.02 14.01 -13.35
C SER A 74 6.85 12.95 -14.07
N ARG A 75 6.48 12.67 -15.31
CA ARG A 75 7.14 11.68 -16.16
C ARG A 75 8.09 12.34 -17.13
N TYR A 76 9.31 11.81 -17.20
CA TYR A 76 10.33 12.18 -18.16
C TYR A 76 10.91 10.91 -18.81
N GLY A 77 10.33 10.48 -19.92
CA GLY A 77 10.72 9.22 -20.56
C GLY A 77 10.47 8.01 -19.64
N GLN A 78 11.53 7.30 -19.29
CA GLN A 78 11.48 6.12 -18.41
C GLN A 78 11.54 6.45 -16.89
N LEU A 79 11.64 7.73 -16.56
CA LEU A 79 11.78 8.22 -15.20
C LEU A 79 10.52 8.94 -14.77
N THR A 80 10.00 8.58 -13.60
CA THR A 80 8.90 9.30 -12.94
C THR A 80 9.38 9.81 -11.59
N PHE A 81 9.35 11.11 -11.39
CA PHE A 81 9.58 11.74 -10.10
C PHE A 81 8.26 12.03 -9.41
N PHE A 82 8.24 11.91 -8.10
CA PHE A 82 7.09 12.32 -7.30
C PHE A 82 7.52 13.06 -6.04
N THR A 83 6.70 14.02 -5.64
CA THR A 83 6.81 14.76 -4.39
C THR A 83 5.46 14.84 -3.74
N GLY A 84 5.42 14.80 -2.43
CA GLY A 84 4.17 14.87 -1.70
C GLY A 84 4.30 15.60 -0.38
N ILE A 85 3.15 16.04 0.12
CA ILE A 85 3.01 16.70 1.40
C ILE A 85 1.69 16.26 2.05
N ALA A 86 1.70 16.14 3.37
CA ALA A 86 0.52 15.84 4.15
C ALA A 86 0.19 16.97 5.12
N SER A 87 -1.05 16.98 5.62
CA SER A 87 -1.55 17.98 6.56
C SER A 87 -0.84 17.99 7.91
N ASP A 88 -0.19 16.90 8.28
CA ASP A 88 0.65 16.77 9.48
C ASP A 88 2.07 17.35 9.28
N GLY A 89 2.38 17.86 8.10
CA GLY A 89 3.68 18.43 7.75
C GLY A 89 4.67 17.42 7.18
N GLU A 90 4.35 16.14 7.13
CA GLU A 90 5.21 15.16 6.47
C GLU A 90 5.34 15.46 4.98
N THR A 91 6.57 15.39 4.47
CA THR A 91 6.88 15.52 3.06
C THR A 91 7.61 14.26 2.59
N TRP A 92 7.43 13.91 1.34
CA TRP A 92 8.15 12.79 0.74
C TRP A 92 8.54 13.09 -0.69
N VAL A 93 9.59 12.44 -1.12
CA VAL A 93 10.10 12.51 -2.48
C VAL A 93 10.52 11.11 -2.92
N GLY A 94 10.45 10.88 -4.20
CA GLY A 94 10.92 9.63 -4.75
C GLY A 94 10.95 9.65 -6.27
N TYR A 95 11.41 8.54 -6.81
CA TYR A 95 11.35 8.29 -8.22
C TYR A 95 11.21 6.80 -8.50
N ASN A 96 10.68 6.49 -9.66
CA ASN A 96 10.83 5.18 -10.28
C ASN A 96 11.44 5.34 -11.66
N ARG A 97 12.30 4.41 -12.02
CA ARG A 97 12.98 4.34 -13.30
C ARG A 97 12.80 2.97 -13.90
N ARG A 98 12.29 2.93 -15.11
CA ARG A 98 12.20 1.69 -15.88
C ARG A 98 13.53 1.41 -16.57
N VAL A 99 14.06 0.20 -16.37
CA VAL A 99 15.25 -0.32 -17.05
C VAL A 99 14.88 -1.67 -17.64
N GLY A 100 14.54 -1.72 -18.93
CA GLY A 100 14.03 -2.93 -19.57
C GLY A 100 12.75 -3.44 -18.90
N TRP A 101 12.79 -4.64 -18.36
CA TRP A 101 11.65 -5.28 -17.67
C TRP A 101 11.61 -5.02 -16.17
N THR A 102 12.55 -4.23 -15.69
CA THR A 102 12.75 -3.93 -14.28
C THR A 102 12.41 -2.46 -14.01
N THR A 103 11.78 -2.20 -12.89
CA THR A 103 11.55 -0.86 -12.36
C THR A 103 12.30 -0.71 -11.05
N ILE A 104 13.16 0.30 -10.97
CA ILE A 104 13.87 0.69 -9.76
C ILE A 104 13.06 1.78 -9.07
N ASN A 105 12.76 1.59 -7.79
CA ASN A 105 11.99 2.51 -6.98
C ASN A 105 12.82 3.02 -5.81
N ARG A 106 12.74 4.32 -5.56
CA ARG A 106 13.36 4.95 -4.39
C ARG A 106 12.37 5.94 -3.78
N PHE A 107 12.29 5.90 -2.46
CA PHE A 107 11.41 6.74 -1.67
C PHE A 107 12.14 7.22 -0.42
N SER A 108 11.90 8.45 -0.02
CA SER A 108 12.32 8.98 1.28
C SER A 108 11.30 10.00 1.80
N SER A 109 11.13 10.04 3.12
CA SER A 109 10.18 10.90 3.78
C SER A 109 10.85 11.70 4.90
N SER A 110 10.31 12.89 5.21
CA SER A 110 10.76 13.73 6.33
C SER A 110 10.58 13.06 7.69
N GLY A 111 9.71 12.04 7.79
CA GLY A 111 9.54 11.21 8.99
C GLY A 111 10.62 10.17 9.22
N GLY A 112 11.65 10.13 8.35
CA GLY A 112 12.77 9.19 8.45
C GLY A 112 12.54 7.85 7.74
N SER A 113 11.37 7.63 7.15
CA SER A 113 11.11 6.43 6.36
C SER A 113 11.81 6.52 5.01
N SER A 114 12.45 5.44 4.61
CA SER A 114 13.03 5.32 3.28
C SER A 114 12.88 3.89 2.76
N ALA A 115 12.74 3.76 1.45
CA ALA A 115 12.65 2.48 0.79
C ALA A 115 13.41 2.52 -0.53
N ARG A 116 14.04 1.39 -0.87
CA ARG A 116 14.66 1.16 -2.16
C ARG A 116 14.36 -0.28 -2.56
N PHE A 117 13.63 -0.46 -3.66
CA PHE A 117 13.22 -1.79 -4.12
C PHE A 117 13.12 -1.84 -5.63
N THR A 118 13.18 -3.05 -6.15
CA THR A 118 13.08 -3.34 -7.58
C THR A 118 11.85 -4.18 -7.85
N CYS A 119 11.12 -3.82 -8.90
CA CYS A 119 10.00 -4.60 -9.40
C CYS A 119 10.28 -5.11 -10.79
N SER A 120 9.81 -6.29 -11.14
CA SER A 120 9.90 -6.83 -12.49
C SER A 120 8.55 -7.28 -13.01
N ARG A 121 8.41 -7.38 -14.33
CA ARG A 121 7.18 -7.89 -14.96
C ARG A 121 6.91 -9.35 -14.64
N ILE A 122 7.95 -10.13 -14.32
CA ILE A 122 7.86 -11.56 -14.08
C ILE A 122 7.64 -11.84 -12.59
N ALA A 123 8.45 -11.20 -11.72
CA ALA A 123 8.45 -11.46 -10.29
C ALA A 123 7.57 -10.49 -9.47
N GLY A 124 7.12 -9.37 -10.07
CA GLY A 124 6.43 -8.29 -9.36
C GLY A 124 7.39 -7.54 -8.42
N CYS A 125 6.83 -6.94 -7.42
CA CYS A 125 7.54 -6.32 -6.32
C CYS A 125 7.57 -7.30 -5.12
#